data_802b1e51ec6cf2a01a781f1093173f6b
#
_entry.id   802b1e51ec6cf2a01a781f1093173f6b
#
_cell.length_a   1.000
_cell.length_b   1.000
_cell.length_c   1.000
_cell.angle_alpha   90.00
_cell.angle_beta   90.00
_cell.angle_gamma   90.00
#
_symmetry.space_group_name_H-M   'P 1'
#
loop_
_entity.id
_entity.type
_entity.pdbx_description
1 polymer ?
#
loop_
_entity_poly.entity_id
_entity_poly.type
_entity_poly.pdbx_seq_one_letter_code
_entity_poly.pdbx_strand_id
1 'polypeptide(L)'
;MYRDYAHTIVITNRGLVQGDFFEQMERVISLHPHAVILREKDLTDEAYEELAKRLLELCQREGVSCFLHSRVSVARHLDCRKIHLSIPALAAMEPSVRGNLRAYFQEISVSCHSMEDMEIAVKYGATQIILGTIFETECKKGLKGRGLAFVREICHACPVPVYAIGGINMERLPLVIEAGAAGGCMMSGFMRYTQTVE
;
A
#
# COMPACT_ATOMS: atom_id res chain seq x y z
N MET A 1 -3.13 7.01 25.13
CA MET A 1 -2.70 5.71 24.58
C MET A 1 -1.84 6.03 23.34
N TYR A 2 -0.54 5.79 23.41
CA TYR A 2 0.38 6.06 22.29
C TYR A 2 -0.01 5.13 21.13
N ARG A 3 -0.41 5.67 19.98
CA ARG A 3 -0.77 4.88 18.80
C ARG A 3 0.50 4.66 17.98
N ASP A 4 0.95 3.43 17.88
CA ASP A 4 2.09 3.05 17.04
C ASP A 4 1.62 2.85 15.60
N TYR A 5 2.05 3.74 14.70
CA TYR A 5 1.75 3.67 13.29
C TYR A 5 2.82 2.91 12.48
N ALA A 6 3.90 2.44 13.09
CA ALA A 6 4.99 1.74 12.40
C ALA A 6 4.56 0.45 11.68
N HIS A 7 3.41 -0.13 12.05
CA HIS A 7 2.81 -1.28 11.39
C HIS A 7 1.73 -0.91 10.36
N THR A 8 1.69 0.35 9.92
CA THR A 8 0.66 0.80 8.98
C THR A 8 1.23 1.20 7.63
N ILE A 9 0.48 0.94 6.57
CA ILE A 9 0.74 1.46 5.23
C ILE A 9 -0.39 2.43 4.86
N VAL A 10 0.00 3.63 4.47
CA VAL A 10 -0.91 4.66 3.98
C VAL A 10 -1.17 4.43 2.50
N ILE A 11 -2.44 4.39 2.08
CA ILE A 11 -2.80 4.39 0.66
C ILE A 11 -3.46 5.72 0.35
N THR A 12 -2.90 6.46 -0.62
CA THR A 12 -3.44 7.78 -0.95
C THR A 12 -4.73 7.70 -1.77
N ASN A 13 -5.54 8.71 -1.62
CA ASN A 13 -6.68 9.06 -2.45
C ASN A 13 -7.01 10.53 -2.22
N ARG A 14 -6.57 11.40 -3.12
CA ARG A 14 -6.75 12.86 -3.03
C ARG A 14 -8.22 13.26 -2.89
N GLY A 15 -9.13 12.51 -3.53
CA GLY A 15 -10.57 12.78 -3.48
C GLY A 15 -11.20 12.61 -2.10
N LEU A 16 -10.49 12.06 -1.12
CA LEU A 16 -10.95 11.89 0.27
C LEU A 16 -10.39 12.96 1.21
N VAL A 17 -9.43 13.74 0.76
CA VAL A 17 -8.80 14.78 1.58
C VAL A 17 -9.68 16.03 1.64
N GLN A 18 -9.84 16.58 2.83
CA GLN A 18 -10.46 17.88 3.06
C GLN A 18 -9.36 18.94 3.20
N GLY A 19 -9.20 19.78 2.19
CA GLY A 19 -8.14 20.79 2.13
C GLY A 19 -6.97 20.38 1.24
N ASP A 20 -5.77 20.85 1.54
CA ASP A 20 -4.58 20.58 0.74
C ASP A 20 -4.05 19.17 0.96
N PHE A 21 -3.71 18.48 -0.15
CA PHE A 21 -3.23 17.12 -0.12
C PHE A 21 -1.87 17.01 0.58
N PHE A 22 -0.95 17.94 0.34
CA PHE A 22 0.38 17.87 0.92
C PHE A 22 0.39 18.20 2.40
N GLU A 23 -0.44 19.15 2.84
CA GLU A 23 -0.64 19.37 4.28
C GLU A 23 -1.18 18.11 4.97
N GLN A 24 -2.09 17.38 4.31
CA GLN A 24 -2.58 16.11 4.83
C GLN A 24 -1.48 15.06 4.87
N MET A 25 -0.66 14.96 3.83
CA MET A 25 0.43 13.99 3.78
C MET A 25 1.53 14.32 4.81
N GLU A 26 1.85 15.59 5.06
CA GLU A 26 2.76 16.00 6.13
C GLU A 26 2.28 15.53 7.50
N ARG A 27 0.98 15.75 7.82
CA ARG A 27 0.38 15.25 9.09
C ARG A 27 0.45 13.73 9.20
N VAL A 28 0.17 13.02 8.12
CA VAL A 28 0.13 11.55 8.13
C VAL A 28 1.53 10.95 8.17
N ILE A 29 2.48 11.52 7.45
CA ILE A 29 3.87 11.03 7.40
C ILE A 29 4.60 11.31 8.72
N SER A 30 4.27 12.41 9.42
CA SER A 30 4.82 12.69 10.76
C SER A 30 4.40 11.67 11.84
N LEU A 31 3.43 10.81 11.55
CA LEU A 31 3.09 9.65 12.40
C LEU A 31 4.06 8.47 12.20
N HIS A 32 5.02 8.58 11.29
CA HIS A 32 5.99 7.56 10.92
C HIS A 32 5.36 6.20 10.58
N PRO A 33 4.42 6.14 9.58
CA PRO A 33 3.91 4.87 9.10
C PRO A 33 5.03 4.07 8.44
N HIS A 34 4.87 2.73 8.35
CA HIS A 34 5.82 1.87 7.67
C HIS A 34 6.09 2.32 6.21
N ALA A 35 5.04 2.69 5.50
CA ALA A 35 5.16 3.16 4.13
C ALA A 35 3.94 3.98 3.66
N VAL A 36 4.13 4.67 2.55
CA VAL A 36 3.08 5.31 1.76
C VAL A 36 3.01 4.63 0.39
N ILE A 37 1.82 4.35 -0.11
CA ILE A 37 1.57 3.95 -1.51
C ILE A 37 0.83 5.09 -2.19
N LEU A 38 1.48 5.75 -3.15
CA LEU A 38 0.86 6.79 -3.97
C LEU A 38 -0.06 6.17 -5.02
N ARG A 39 -1.38 6.22 -4.78
CA ARG A 39 -2.40 5.59 -5.61
C ARG A 39 -3.42 6.61 -6.11
N GLU A 40 -3.08 7.31 -7.18
CA GLU A 40 -3.96 8.29 -7.84
C GLU A 40 -4.21 7.82 -9.28
N LYS A 41 -5.31 7.09 -9.48
CA LYS A 41 -5.61 6.41 -10.75
C LYS A 41 -6.19 7.34 -11.83
N ASP A 42 -6.70 8.48 -11.42
CA ASP A 42 -7.37 9.48 -12.25
C ASP A 42 -6.40 10.46 -12.93
N LEU A 43 -5.12 10.44 -12.53
CA LEU A 43 -4.11 11.32 -13.09
C LEU A 43 -3.52 10.77 -14.39
N THR A 44 -3.13 11.68 -15.31
CA THR A 44 -2.21 11.38 -16.41
C THR A 44 -0.82 11.03 -15.85
N ASP A 45 0.07 10.47 -16.69
CA ASP A 45 1.42 10.13 -16.24
C ASP A 45 2.21 11.37 -15.83
N GLU A 46 2.07 12.48 -16.56
CA GLU A 46 2.74 13.75 -16.26
C GLU A 46 2.27 14.35 -14.92
N ALA A 47 0.95 14.42 -14.71
CA ALA A 47 0.39 14.95 -13.46
C ALA A 47 0.71 14.02 -12.26
N TYR A 48 0.76 12.72 -12.49
CA TYR A 48 1.17 11.76 -11.47
C TYR A 48 2.65 11.90 -11.12
N GLU A 49 3.51 12.13 -12.12
CA GLU A 49 4.96 12.32 -11.94
C GLU A 49 5.27 13.56 -11.08
N GLU A 50 4.63 14.70 -11.37
CA GLU A 50 4.78 15.92 -10.56
C GLU A 50 4.35 15.71 -9.11
N LEU A 51 3.22 15.02 -8.91
CA LEU A 51 2.74 14.66 -7.57
C LEU A 51 3.69 13.71 -6.86
N ALA A 52 4.17 12.68 -7.59
CA ALA A 52 5.08 11.66 -7.06
C ALA A 52 6.41 12.27 -6.63
N LYS A 53 7.00 13.17 -7.41
CA LYS A 53 8.26 13.85 -7.09
C LYS A 53 8.18 14.54 -5.72
N ARG A 54 7.16 15.37 -5.53
CA ARG A 54 6.96 16.10 -4.26
C ARG A 54 6.72 15.15 -3.08
N LEU A 55 5.93 14.08 -3.28
CA LEU A 55 5.66 13.12 -2.22
C LEU A 55 6.90 12.27 -1.87
N LEU A 56 7.70 11.88 -2.85
CA LEU A 56 8.96 11.17 -2.63
C LEU A 56 9.94 12.03 -1.81
N GLU A 57 10.09 13.33 -2.13
CA GLU A 57 10.90 14.27 -1.37
C GLU A 57 10.42 14.40 0.09
N LEU A 58 9.09 14.50 0.29
CA LEU A 58 8.50 14.55 1.62
C LEU A 58 8.77 13.27 2.41
N CYS A 59 8.51 12.10 1.82
CA CYS A 59 8.76 10.81 2.46
C CYS A 59 10.25 10.60 2.78
N GLN A 60 11.15 11.00 1.88
CA GLN A 60 12.60 10.91 2.08
C GLN A 60 13.06 11.76 3.26
N ARG A 61 12.57 12.99 3.37
CA ARG A 61 12.87 13.90 4.48
C ARG A 61 12.48 13.29 5.84
N GLU A 62 11.36 12.62 5.90
CA GLU A 62 10.82 12.02 7.14
C GLU A 62 11.25 10.55 7.34
N GLY A 63 12.07 9.99 6.45
CA GLY A 63 12.54 8.61 6.54
C GLY A 63 11.45 7.54 6.33
N VAL A 64 10.35 7.89 5.66
CA VAL A 64 9.23 6.98 5.36
C VAL A 64 9.35 6.42 3.96
N SER A 65 9.14 5.11 3.79
CA SER A 65 9.15 4.46 2.48
C SER A 65 7.98 4.92 1.61
N CYS A 66 8.23 5.17 0.31
CA CYS A 66 7.18 5.52 -0.64
C CYS A 66 7.19 4.58 -1.84
N PHE A 67 6.04 3.96 -2.14
CA PHE A 67 5.81 3.10 -3.29
C PHE A 67 4.96 3.83 -4.32
N LEU A 68 5.38 3.83 -5.59
CA LEU A 68 4.54 4.32 -6.68
C LEU A 68 3.62 3.20 -7.19
N HIS A 69 2.34 3.52 -7.39
CA HIS A 69 1.33 2.53 -7.79
C HIS A 69 1.25 2.41 -9.31
N SER A 70 1.56 1.23 -9.85
CA SER A 70 1.36 0.81 -11.26
C SER A 70 2.13 1.58 -12.34
N ARG A 71 2.73 2.70 -12.05
CA ARG A 71 3.41 3.60 -13.01
C ARG A 71 4.90 3.24 -13.12
N VAL A 72 5.22 2.10 -13.76
CA VAL A 72 6.61 1.60 -13.88
C VAL A 72 7.53 2.58 -14.61
N SER A 73 7.04 3.24 -15.68
CA SER A 73 7.79 4.26 -16.43
C SER A 73 8.14 5.47 -15.57
N VAL A 74 7.15 6.00 -14.86
CA VAL A 74 7.33 7.14 -13.94
C VAL A 74 8.28 6.77 -12.80
N ALA A 75 8.12 5.57 -12.21
CA ALA A 75 9.01 5.11 -11.15
C ALA A 75 10.47 5.05 -11.62
N ARG A 76 10.71 4.59 -12.85
CA ARG A 76 12.06 4.56 -13.45
C ARG A 76 12.59 5.96 -13.73
N HIS A 77 11.76 6.87 -14.25
CA HIS A 77 12.17 8.24 -14.53
C HIS A 77 12.56 8.99 -13.25
N LEU A 78 11.83 8.78 -12.15
CA LEU A 78 12.11 9.39 -10.84
C LEU A 78 13.14 8.60 -10.00
N ASP A 79 13.78 7.58 -10.54
CA ASP A 79 14.68 6.65 -9.83
C ASP A 79 14.07 6.05 -8.55
N CYS A 80 12.74 5.91 -8.51
CA CYS A 80 12.05 5.27 -7.41
C CYS A 80 12.17 3.75 -7.51
N ARG A 81 12.85 3.12 -6.56
CA ARG A 81 13.13 1.67 -6.54
C ARG A 81 12.03 0.85 -5.85
N LYS A 82 10.90 1.47 -5.50
CA LYS A 82 9.78 0.85 -4.80
C LYS A 82 8.50 0.98 -5.62
N ILE A 83 7.86 -0.15 -5.92
CA ILE A 83 6.65 -0.20 -6.76
C ILE A 83 5.55 -1.02 -6.10
N HIS A 84 4.31 -0.56 -6.20
CA HIS A 84 3.13 -1.35 -5.85
C HIS A 84 2.35 -1.73 -7.11
N LEU A 85 2.06 -3.01 -7.28
CA LEU A 85 1.39 -3.55 -8.45
C LEU A 85 0.13 -4.33 -8.06
N SER A 86 -0.76 -4.55 -9.02
CA SER A 86 -1.84 -5.52 -8.90
C SER A 86 -1.56 -6.73 -9.79
N ILE A 87 -2.21 -7.87 -9.51
CA ILE A 87 -2.11 -9.07 -10.36
C ILE A 87 -2.48 -8.78 -11.83
N PRO A 88 -3.58 -8.05 -12.13
CA PRO A 88 -3.87 -7.67 -13.51
C PRO A 88 -2.77 -6.80 -14.15
N ALA A 89 -2.14 -5.88 -13.39
CA ALA A 89 -1.03 -5.08 -13.91
C ALA A 89 0.20 -5.94 -14.21
N LEU A 90 0.52 -6.91 -13.35
CA LEU A 90 1.59 -7.89 -13.63
C LEU A 90 1.28 -8.74 -14.86
N ALA A 91 0.04 -9.21 -15.01
CA ALA A 91 -0.37 -10.04 -16.15
C ALA A 91 -0.30 -9.28 -17.49
N ALA A 92 -0.58 -7.99 -17.48
CA ALA A 92 -0.54 -7.13 -18.67
C ALA A 92 0.88 -6.73 -19.11
N MET A 93 1.90 -6.96 -18.28
CA MET A 93 3.29 -6.66 -18.65
C MET A 93 3.84 -7.67 -19.65
N GLU A 94 4.68 -7.19 -20.57
CA GLU A 94 5.48 -8.06 -21.42
C GLU A 94 6.28 -9.05 -20.55
N PRO A 95 6.36 -10.35 -20.94
CA PRO A 95 7.04 -11.38 -20.14
C PRO A 95 8.48 -11.02 -19.75
N SER A 96 9.23 -10.38 -20.63
CA SER A 96 10.60 -9.91 -20.39
C SER A 96 10.66 -8.82 -19.33
N VAL A 97 9.74 -7.88 -19.33
CA VAL A 97 9.64 -6.80 -18.33
C VAL A 97 9.24 -7.36 -16.97
N ARG A 98 8.21 -8.21 -16.96
CA ARG A 98 7.71 -8.86 -15.73
C ARG A 98 8.77 -9.74 -15.07
N GLY A 99 9.52 -10.53 -15.87
CA GLY A 99 10.58 -11.39 -15.37
C GLY A 99 11.81 -10.64 -14.83
N ASN A 100 11.96 -9.36 -15.19
CA ASN A 100 13.10 -8.52 -14.81
C ASN A 100 12.74 -7.40 -13.81
N LEU A 101 11.58 -7.44 -13.18
CA LEU A 101 11.18 -6.40 -12.22
C LEU A 101 12.20 -6.23 -11.09
N ARG A 102 12.72 -7.33 -10.55
CA ARG A 102 13.72 -7.33 -9.47
C ARG A 102 15.10 -6.79 -9.89
N ALA A 103 15.39 -6.73 -11.18
CA ALA A 103 16.63 -6.11 -11.66
C ALA A 103 16.65 -4.59 -11.42
N TYR A 104 15.47 -3.97 -11.37
CA TYR A 104 15.36 -2.54 -11.13
C TYR A 104 14.78 -2.22 -9.75
N PHE A 105 13.64 -2.83 -9.36
CA PHE A 105 12.96 -2.52 -8.11
C PHE A 105 13.54 -3.32 -6.94
N GLN A 106 13.96 -2.61 -5.91
CA GLN A 106 14.43 -3.20 -4.64
C GLN A 106 13.26 -3.74 -3.83
N GLU A 107 12.12 -3.04 -3.84
CA GLU A 107 10.91 -3.43 -3.14
C GLU A 107 9.72 -3.46 -4.11
N ILE A 108 9.04 -4.60 -4.15
CA ILE A 108 7.84 -4.83 -4.96
C ILE A 108 6.72 -5.26 -4.03
N SER A 109 5.72 -4.41 -3.90
CA SER A 109 4.47 -4.69 -3.18
C SER A 109 3.40 -5.12 -4.18
N VAL A 110 2.63 -6.17 -3.87
CA VAL A 110 1.56 -6.65 -4.76
C VAL A 110 0.25 -6.83 -4.02
N SER A 111 -0.85 -6.30 -4.60
CA SER A 111 -2.21 -6.57 -4.12
C SER A 111 -2.66 -7.98 -4.47
N CYS A 112 -3.03 -8.77 -3.45
CA CYS A 112 -3.49 -10.16 -3.58
C CYS A 112 -4.87 -10.36 -2.94
N HIS A 113 -5.68 -11.23 -3.56
CA HIS A 113 -7.02 -11.55 -3.11
C HIS A 113 -7.27 -13.06 -2.93
N SER A 114 -6.28 -13.89 -3.22
CA SER A 114 -6.34 -15.35 -3.11
C SER A 114 -4.95 -15.94 -2.85
N MET A 115 -4.90 -17.23 -2.57
CA MET A 115 -3.65 -17.99 -2.49
C MET A 115 -2.91 -17.96 -3.84
N GLU A 116 -3.65 -18.15 -4.93
CA GLU A 116 -3.08 -18.10 -6.28
C GLU A 116 -2.46 -16.73 -6.60
N ASP A 117 -3.12 -15.63 -6.23
CA ASP A 117 -2.57 -14.29 -6.37
C ASP A 117 -1.23 -14.16 -5.61
N MET A 118 -1.17 -14.69 -4.40
CA MET A 118 0.04 -14.68 -3.56
C MET A 118 1.18 -15.46 -4.23
N GLU A 119 0.90 -16.67 -4.74
CA GLU A 119 1.89 -17.49 -5.44
C GLU A 119 2.43 -16.79 -6.69
N ILE A 120 1.54 -16.17 -7.48
CA ILE A 120 1.92 -15.36 -8.65
C ILE A 120 2.79 -14.17 -8.23
N ALA A 121 2.40 -13.45 -7.19
CA ALA A 121 3.16 -12.29 -6.69
C ALA A 121 4.58 -12.70 -6.27
N VAL A 122 4.71 -13.75 -5.49
CA VAL A 122 6.00 -14.30 -5.02
C VAL A 122 6.85 -14.77 -6.21
N LYS A 123 6.27 -15.49 -7.17
CA LYS A 123 6.95 -15.93 -8.39
C LYS A 123 7.57 -14.77 -9.17
N TYR A 124 6.93 -13.60 -9.20
CA TYR A 124 7.44 -12.42 -9.88
C TYR A 124 8.20 -11.45 -8.97
N GLY A 125 8.64 -11.93 -7.81
CA GLY A 125 9.60 -11.25 -6.96
C GLY A 125 8.99 -10.22 -6.02
N ALA A 126 7.72 -10.36 -5.63
CA ALA A 126 7.15 -9.55 -4.57
C ALA A 126 8.00 -9.67 -3.30
N THR A 127 8.26 -8.54 -2.66
CA THR A 127 8.96 -8.44 -1.38
C THR A 127 7.99 -8.26 -0.22
N GLN A 128 6.75 -7.95 -0.53
CA GLN A 128 5.60 -7.90 0.39
C GLN A 128 4.30 -7.99 -0.40
N ILE A 129 3.24 -8.44 0.25
CA ILE A 129 1.90 -8.43 -0.34
C ILE A 129 0.91 -7.63 0.49
N ILE A 130 -0.10 -7.07 -0.20
CA ILE A 130 -1.25 -6.44 0.42
C ILE A 130 -2.46 -7.33 0.19
N LEU A 131 -2.92 -7.94 1.27
CA LEU A 131 -3.98 -8.95 1.26
C LEU A 131 -5.34 -8.34 1.61
N GLY A 132 -6.31 -8.47 0.76
CA GLY A 132 -7.65 -7.98 1.05
C GLY A 132 -8.76 -8.62 0.23
N THR A 133 -9.99 -8.31 0.51
CA THR A 133 -10.56 -7.44 1.55
C THR A 133 -10.81 -8.24 2.83
N ILE A 134 -10.29 -7.80 3.97
CA ILE A 134 -10.35 -8.59 5.22
C ILE A 134 -11.66 -8.35 5.98
N PHE A 135 -12.05 -7.09 6.17
CA PHE A 135 -13.33 -6.71 6.79
C PHE A 135 -14.19 -5.96 5.77
N GLU A 136 -15.49 -5.95 5.99
CA GLU A 136 -16.41 -5.13 5.20
C GLU A 136 -16.02 -3.65 5.26
N THR A 137 -16.15 -2.97 4.13
CA THR A 137 -15.75 -1.56 3.99
C THR A 137 -16.67 -0.83 3.05
N GLU A 138 -16.94 0.43 3.33
CA GLU A 138 -17.72 1.32 2.47
C GLU A 138 -17.12 1.50 1.07
N CYS A 139 -15.79 1.39 0.94
CA CYS A 139 -15.10 1.52 -0.34
C CYS A 139 -15.38 0.37 -1.32
N LYS A 140 -15.89 -0.77 -0.81
CA LYS A 140 -16.27 -1.95 -1.59
C LYS A 140 -17.62 -2.49 -1.08
N LYS A 141 -18.67 -1.67 -1.16
CA LYS A 141 -20.02 -2.04 -0.72
C LYS A 141 -20.47 -3.38 -1.35
N GLY A 142 -20.94 -4.30 -0.50
CA GLY A 142 -21.46 -5.60 -0.93
C GLY A 142 -20.43 -6.73 -1.03
N LEU A 143 -19.13 -6.45 -0.86
CA LEU A 143 -18.13 -7.53 -0.74
C LEU A 143 -17.98 -7.92 0.73
N LYS A 144 -18.34 -9.17 1.06
CA LYS A 144 -18.05 -9.76 2.36
C LYS A 144 -16.55 -9.79 2.59
N GLY A 145 -16.12 -9.35 3.77
CA GLY A 145 -14.73 -9.51 4.20
C GLY A 145 -14.38 -10.99 4.37
N ARG A 146 -13.16 -11.37 4.02
CA ARG A 146 -12.68 -12.75 4.10
C ARG A 146 -12.30 -13.19 5.53
N GLY A 147 -12.18 -12.23 6.44
CA GLY A 147 -11.94 -12.47 7.86
C GLY A 147 -10.51 -12.88 8.22
N LEU A 148 -10.29 -13.04 9.53
CA LEU A 148 -8.97 -13.32 10.10
C LEU A 148 -8.46 -14.75 9.81
N ALA A 149 -9.35 -15.71 9.55
CA ALA A 149 -8.95 -17.06 9.16
C ALA A 149 -8.17 -17.05 7.84
N PHE A 150 -8.63 -16.26 6.88
CA PHE A 150 -7.93 -16.08 5.61
C PHE A 150 -6.56 -15.39 5.77
N VAL A 151 -6.46 -14.42 6.69
CA VAL A 151 -5.15 -13.80 7.02
C VAL A 151 -4.18 -14.85 7.54
N ARG A 152 -4.61 -15.71 8.50
CA ARG A 152 -3.76 -16.79 9.05
C ARG A 152 -3.30 -17.77 7.98
N GLU A 153 -4.22 -18.20 7.11
CA GLU A 153 -3.93 -19.12 6.01
C GLU A 153 -2.84 -18.58 5.09
N ILE A 154 -3.01 -17.35 4.60
CA ILE A 154 -2.06 -16.72 3.69
C ILE A 154 -0.73 -16.43 4.39
N CYS A 155 -0.75 -15.89 5.62
CA CYS A 155 0.49 -15.60 6.35
C CYS A 155 1.31 -16.85 6.66
N HIS A 156 0.65 -18.00 6.87
CA HIS A 156 1.34 -19.27 7.09
C HIS A 156 2.08 -19.77 5.84
N ALA A 157 1.53 -19.52 4.65
CA ALA A 157 2.07 -19.99 3.38
C ALA A 157 3.00 -18.97 2.69
N CYS A 158 2.83 -17.69 2.98
CA CYS A 158 3.52 -16.60 2.29
C CYS A 158 4.94 -16.42 2.83
N PRO A 159 5.99 -16.48 1.98
CA PRO A 159 7.38 -16.31 2.42
C PRO A 159 7.80 -14.84 2.62
N VAL A 160 6.92 -13.89 2.33
CA VAL A 160 7.18 -12.44 2.45
C VAL A 160 6.15 -11.78 3.37
N PRO A 161 6.46 -10.60 3.95
CA PRO A 161 5.52 -9.89 4.81
C PRO A 161 4.16 -9.65 4.15
N VAL A 162 3.09 -9.86 4.92
CA VAL A 162 1.70 -9.68 4.51
C VAL A 162 1.12 -8.49 5.26
N TYR A 163 0.57 -7.51 4.53
CA TYR A 163 -0.18 -6.39 5.10
C TYR A 163 -1.65 -6.52 4.75
N ALA A 164 -2.52 -6.47 5.77
CA ALA A 164 -3.96 -6.63 5.58
C ALA A 164 -4.62 -5.32 5.09
N ILE A 165 -5.58 -5.41 4.16
CA ILE A 165 -6.38 -4.27 3.71
C ILE A 165 -7.88 -4.58 3.69
N GLY A 166 -8.68 -3.55 3.85
CA GLY A 166 -10.14 -3.60 3.83
C GLY A 166 -10.73 -3.54 5.22
N GLY A 167 -11.34 -2.40 5.55
CA GLY A 167 -11.93 -2.13 6.85
C GLY A 167 -10.95 -2.08 8.00
N ILE A 168 -9.65 -1.92 7.74
CA ILE A 168 -8.61 -1.77 8.77
C ILE A 168 -8.65 -0.36 9.35
N ASN A 169 -8.57 -0.30 10.67
CA ASN A 169 -8.39 0.90 11.49
C ASN A 169 -7.49 0.56 12.67
N MET A 170 -7.18 1.52 13.54
CA MET A 170 -6.28 1.31 14.68
C MET A 170 -6.83 0.32 15.74
N GLU A 171 -8.14 0.08 15.78
CA GLU A 171 -8.76 -0.92 16.67
C GLU A 171 -8.63 -2.34 16.13
N ARG A 172 -8.69 -2.49 14.79
CA ARG A 172 -8.60 -3.78 14.08
C ARG A 172 -7.17 -4.18 13.72
N LEU A 173 -6.24 -3.22 13.74
CA LEU A 173 -4.82 -3.47 13.44
C LEU A 173 -4.20 -4.57 14.32
N PRO A 174 -4.40 -4.58 15.66
CA PRO A 174 -3.89 -5.65 16.50
C PRO A 174 -4.42 -7.04 16.12
N LEU A 175 -5.68 -7.14 15.67
CA LEU A 175 -6.31 -8.40 15.31
C LEU A 175 -5.65 -9.04 14.07
N VAL A 176 -5.28 -8.23 13.07
CA VAL A 176 -4.60 -8.75 11.87
C VAL A 176 -3.15 -9.08 12.14
N ILE A 177 -2.48 -8.34 13.04
CA ILE A 177 -1.11 -8.66 13.49
C ILE A 177 -1.11 -9.99 14.26
N GLU A 178 -2.04 -10.19 15.18
CA GLU A 178 -2.22 -11.47 15.90
C GLU A 178 -2.53 -12.63 14.95
N ALA A 179 -3.19 -12.35 13.83
CA ALA A 179 -3.44 -13.34 12.79
C ALA A 179 -2.19 -13.63 11.91
N GLY A 180 -1.05 -12.98 12.15
CA GLY A 180 0.22 -13.21 11.46
C GLY A 180 0.60 -12.14 10.43
N ALA A 181 -0.22 -11.11 10.22
CA ALA A 181 0.14 -10.02 9.32
C ALA A 181 1.25 -9.14 9.93
N ALA A 182 2.14 -8.62 9.09
CA ALA A 182 3.14 -7.63 9.47
C ALA A 182 2.52 -6.28 9.86
N GLY A 183 1.30 -6.03 9.40
CA GLY A 183 0.56 -4.80 9.67
C GLY A 183 -0.71 -4.65 8.83
N GLY A 184 -1.18 -3.41 8.69
CA GLY A 184 -2.40 -3.11 7.96
C GLY A 184 -2.32 -1.85 7.10
N CYS A 185 -3.10 -1.84 6.01
CA CYS A 185 -3.21 -0.72 5.10
C CYS A 185 -4.51 0.05 5.35
N MET A 186 -4.40 1.36 5.42
CA MET A 186 -5.53 2.27 5.61
C MET A 186 -5.52 3.36 4.54
N MET A 187 -6.68 3.70 4.01
CA MET A 187 -6.86 4.78 3.04
C MET A 187 -7.71 5.91 3.64
N SER A 188 -9.00 5.69 3.82
CA SER A 188 -9.91 6.74 4.31
C SER A 188 -9.56 7.24 5.71
N GLY A 189 -9.06 6.36 6.59
CA GLY A 189 -8.63 6.73 7.93
C GLY A 189 -7.49 7.75 7.93
N PHE A 190 -6.52 7.60 7.02
CA PHE A 190 -5.42 8.55 6.89
C PHE A 190 -5.78 9.78 6.04
N MET A 191 -6.54 9.61 4.96
CA MET A 191 -6.93 10.74 4.10
C MET A 191 -7.89 11.72 4.80
N ARG A 192 -8.59 11.27 5.84
CA ARG A 192 -9.47 12.07 6.70
C ARG A 192 -8.91 12.25 8.11
N TYR A 193 -7.63 11.95 8.31
CA TYR A 193 -7.01 12.09 9.61
C TYR A 193 -6.95 13.56 10.02
N THR A 194 -7.60 13.87 11.12
CA THR A 194 -7.51 15.18 11.78
C THR A 194 -6.75 14.98 13.08
N GLN A 195 -5.61 15.66 13.21
CA GLN A 195 -4.94 15.74 14.48
C GLN A 195 -5.84 16.56 15.43
N THR A 196 -6.43 15.93 16.42
CA THR A 196 -6.94 16.67 17.57
C THR A 196 -5.71 17.16 18.33
N VAL A 197 -5.42 18.45 18.22
CA VAL A 197 -4.45 19.10 19.10
C VAL A 197 -5.12 19.06 20.49
N GLU A 198 -4.65 18.14 21.34
CA GLU A 198 -4.91 18.24 22.79
C GLU A 198 -3.92 19.23 23.40
#